data_9191fdf80d6ce1804aed5317d7ba6f8e
#
_entry.id   9191fdf80d6ce1804aed5317d7ba6f8e
#
_cell.length_a   1.000
_cell.length_b   1.000
_cell.length_c   1.000
_cell.angle_alpha   90.00
_cell.angle_beta   90.00
_cell.angle_gamma   90.00
#
_symmetry.space_group_name_H-M   'P 1'
#
loop_
_entity.id
_entity.type
_entity.pdbx_description
1 polymer ?
#
loop_
_entity_poly.entity_id
_entity_poly.type
_entity_poly.pdbx_seq_one_letter_code
_entity_poly.pdbx_strand_id
1 'polypeptide(L)'
;VRLHINMLDSARLLCGKQIAVDKHIIEIGTAKVRSLNPLDTVSARHVVADQEIQDETRFLQWVNEQLKVVGITPTKLLCGKTRLVHTPARILQTRSLMIADLKTGESLALQQFGLGEGRKLGCGLFLPHRGIDAV
;
A
#
# COMPACT_ATOMS: atom_id res chain seq x y z
N VAL A 1 -5.45 4.78 8.42
CA VAL A 1 -4.99 5.92 7.60
C VAL A 1 -3.51 6.14 7.84
N ARG A 2 -2.75 6.42 6.78
CA ARG A 2 -1.32 6.77 6.87
C ARG A 2 -1.16 8.26 6.62
N LEU A 3 -0.48 8.93 7.54
CA LEU A 3 -0.30 10.38 7.52
C LEU A 3 1.14 10.75 7.87
N HIS A 4 1.58 11.89 7.37
CA HIS A 4 2.79 12.52 7.88
C HIS A 4 2.56 13.00 9.32
N ILE A 5 3.62 12.96 10.15
CA ILE A 5 3.53 13.30 11.57
C ILE A 5 2.94 14.70 11.82
N ASN A 6 3.22 15.65 10.94
CA ASN A 6 2.69 17.03 11.02
C ASN A 6 1.16 17.12 10.83
N MET A 7 0.53 16.05 10.32
CA MET A 7 -0.91 16.00 10.09
C MET A 7 -1.70 15.34 11.22
N LEU A 8 -1.02 14.85 12.25
CA LEU A 8 -1.67 14.10 13.35
C LEU A 8 -2.71 14.92 14.09
N ASP A 9 -2.43 16.18 14.41
CA ASP A 9 -3.36 17.04 15.13
C ASP A 9 -4.58 17.37 14.28
N SER A 10 -4.39 17.66 12.99
CA SER A 10 -5.49 17.84 12.03
C SER A 10 -6.35 16.59 11.90
N ALA A 11 -5.74 15.42 11.88
CA ALA A 11 -6.47 14.15 11.79
C ALA A 11 -7.29 13.85 13.05
N ARG A 12 -6.78 14.22 14.23
CA ARG A 12 -7.52 14.07 15.50
C ARG A 12 -8.81 14.90 15.55
N LEU A 13 -8.86 16.03 14.83
CA LEU A 13 -10.07 16.83 14.73
C LEU A 13 -11.23 16.12 14.02
N LEU A 14 -10.96 15.03 13.30
CA LEU A 14 -11.98 14.20 12.67
C LEU A 14 -12.67 13.25 13.66
N CYS A 15 -12.06 12.97 14.80
CA CYS A 15 -12.66 12.07 15.80
C CYS A 15 -13.99 12.62 16.31
N GLY A 16 -15.00 11.76 16.41
CA GLY A 16 -16.37 12.12 16.79
C GLY A 16 -17.20 12.79 15.69
N LYS A 17 -16.61 13.06 14.51
CA LYS A 17 -17.37 13.61 13.39
C LYS A 17 -18.07 12.51 12.60
N GLN A 18 -19.19 12.87 12.01
CA GLN A 18 -19.92 12.01 11.07
C GLN A 18 -19.58 12.41 9.64
N ILE A 19 -19.34 11.41 8.81
CA ILE A 19 -19.14 11.57 7.36
C ILE A 19 -20.16 10.74 6.61
N ALA A 20 -20.68 11.27 5.53
CA ALA A 20 -21.56 10.54 4.63
C ALA A 20 -20.72 9.84 3.56
N VAL A 21 -20.90 8.54 3.42
CA VAL A 21 -20.31 7.74 2.34
C VAL A 21 -21.46 7.06 1.61
N ASP A 22 -21.76 7.55 0.40
CA ASP A 22 -22.95 7.16 -0.35
C ASP A 22 -24.23 7.37 0.51
N LYS A 23 -24.96 6.31 0.80
CA LYS A 23 -26.20 6.33 1.61
C LYS A 23 -25.95 6.07 3.10
N HIS A 24 -24.72 5.90 3.51
CA HIS A 24 -24.34 5.53 4.87
C HIS A 24 -23.68 6.69 5.60
N ILE A 25 -24.06 6.86 6.86
CA ILE A 25 -23.38 7.79 7.78
C ILE A 25 -22.40 6.97 8.61
N ILE A 26 -21.13 7.36 8.58
CA ILE A 26 -20.05 6.73 9.35
C ILE A 26 -19.59 7.72 10.42
N GLU A 27 -19.58 7.30 11.67
CA GLU A 27 -18.98 8.05 12.76
C GLU A 27 -17.50 7.69 12.88
N ILE A 28 -16.65 8.71 12.92
CA ILE A 28 -15.21 8.53 13.11
C ILE A 28 -14.94 8.37 14.60
N GLY A 29 -14.50 7.18 14.99
CA GLY A 29 -14.15 6.87 16.36
C GLY A 29 -12.86 7.52 16.84
N THR A 30 -12.34 7.03 17.97
CA THR A 30 -11.08 7.50 18.55
C THR A 30 -9.88 7.12 17.69
N ALA A 31 -8.88 8.00 17.63
CA ALA A 31 -7.65 7.75 16.90
C ALA A 31 -6.57 7.17 17.82
N LYS A 32 -5.88 6.14 17.35
CA LYS A 32 -4.68 5.59 17.97
C LYS A 32 -3.51 5.71 17.01
N VAL A 33 -2.47 6.43 17.42
CA VAL A 33 -1.26 6.57 16.62
C VAL A 33 -0.40 5.31 16.74
N ARG A 34 0.08 4.82 15.59
CA ARG A 34 1.05 3.71 15.52
C ARG A 34 2.20 4.12 14.63
N SER A 35 3.42 3.87 15.10
CA SER A 35 4.63 4.00 14.29
C SER A 35 4.70 2.93 13.22
N LEU A 36 5.46 3.18 12.16
CA LEU A 36 5.79 2.16 11.17
C LEU A 36 6.61 1.04 11.82
N ASN A 37 6.34 -0.18 11.42
CA ASN A 37 7.03 -1.36 11.93
C ASN A 37 7.98 -1.92 10.85
N PRO A 38 9.31 -1.97 11.09
CA PRO A 38 10.31 -2.37 10.10
C PRO A 38 10.45 -3.89 9.97
N LEU A 39 9.36 -4.63 9.82
CA LEU A 39 9.43 -6.05 9.48
C LEU A 39 10.08 -6.21 8.11
N ASP A 40 10.80 -7.31 7.92
CA ASP A 40 11.50 -7.64 6.68
C ASP A 40 10.56 -7.97 5.51
N THR A 41 9.29 -8.17 5.81
CA THR A 41 8.24 -8.48 4.83
C THR A 41 7.15 -7.43 4.90
N VAL A 42 6.77 -6.92 3.74
CA VAL A 42 5.66 -5.98 3.58
C VAL A 42 4.70 -6.45 2.49
N SER A 43 3.44 -6.10 2.63
CA SER A 43 2.42 -6.42 1.62
C SER A 43 1.53 -5.23 1.30
N ALA A 44 1.16 -5.11 0.04
CA ALA A 44 0.15 -4.18 -0.45
C ALA A 44 -0.99 -4.95 -1.09
N ARG A 45 -2.22 -4.61 -0.73
CA ARG A 45 -3.41 -5.29 -1.26
C ARG A 45 -3.69 -4.94 -2.71
N HIS A 46 -3.42 -3.71 -3.09
CA HIS A 46 -3.67 -3.16 -4.41
C HIS A 46 -2.47 -2.33 -4.86
N VAL A 47 -1.77 -2.78 -5.88
CA VAL A 47 -0.71 -2.04 -6.56
C VAL A 47 -1.16 -1.81 -7.99
N VAL A 48 -1.17 -0.56 -8.42
CA VAL A 48 -1.53 -0.14 -9.78
C VAL A 48 -0.24 -0.03 -10.57
N ALA A 49 -0.10 -0.85 -11.60
CA ALA A 49 0.93 -0.69 -12.64
C ALA A 49 0.35 0.04 -13.86
N ASP A 50 1.21 0.31 -14.83
CA ASP A 50 0.76 0.87 -16.11
C ASP A 50 -0.30 -0.01 -16.76
N GLN A 51 -1.29 0.61 -17.41
CA GLN A 51 -2.47 -0.09 -17.97
C GLN A 51 -2.13 -1.15 -19.02
N GLU A 52 -0.96 -1.06 -19.66
CA GLU A 52 -0.47 -2.04 -20.63
C GLU A 52 0.07 -3.33 -19.97
N ILE A 53 0.27 -3.33 -18.66
CA ILE A 53 0.82 -4.47 -17.93
C ILE A 53 -0.30 -5.36 -17.42
N GLN A 54 -0.63 -6.40 -18.17
CA GLN A 54 -1.75 -7.28 -17.83
C GLN A 54 -1.30 -8.64 -17.25
N ASP A 55 -0.11 -9.12 -17.61
CA ASP A 55 0.39 -10.40 -17.12
C ASP A 55 1.29 -10.27 -15.87
N GLU A 56 1.42 -11.38 -15.17
CA GLU A 56 2.19 -11.46 -13.92
C GLU A 56 3.69 -11.17 -14.13
N THR A 57 4.27 -11.72 -15.19
CA THR A 57 5.70 -11.59 -15.46
C THR A 57 6.08 -10.14 -15.72
N ARG A 58 5.32 -9.45 -16.55
CA ARG A 58 5.52 -8.02 -16.82
C ARG A 58 5.26 -7.16 -15.59
N PHE A 59 4.26 -7.52 -14.78
CA PHE A 59 4.01 -6.83 -13.52
C PHE A 59 5.21 -6.93 -12.57
N LEU A 60 5.75 -8.12 -12.36
CA LEU A 60 6.92 -8.31 -11.50
C LEU A 60 8.18 -7.64 -12.06
N GLN A 61 8.34 -7.63 -13.38
CA GLN A 61 9.43 -6.89 -14.03
C GLN A 61 9.30 -5.39 -13.75
N TRP A 62 8.13 -4.81 -13.97
CA TRP A 62 7.85 -3.41 -13.66
C TRP A 62 8.09 -3.09 -12.19
N VAL A 63 7.65 -3.95 -11.26
CA VAL A 63 7.92 -3.80 -9.83
C VAL A 63 9.42 -3.73 -9.55
N ASN A 64 10.20 -4.65 -10.12
CA ASN A 64 11.66 -4.66 -9.97
C ASN A 64 12.30 -3.38 -10.47
N GLU A 65 11.86 -2.85 -11.61
CA GLU A 65 12.34 -1.59 -12.16
C GLU A 65 12.03 -0.41 -11.24
N GLN A 66 10.80 -0.34 -10.72
CA GLN A 66 10.40 0.71 -9.77
C GLN A 66 11.21 0.64 -8.47
N LEU A 67 11.44 -0.54 -7.94
CA LEU A 67 12.21 -0.74 -6.71
C LEU A 67 13.68 -0.37 -6.89
N LYS A 68 14.27 -0.67 -8.04
CA LYS A 68 15.65 -0.26 -8.38
C LYS A 68 15.82 1.26 -8.38
N VAL A 69 14.83 2.01 -8.86
CA VAL A 69 14.87 3.49 -8.86
C VAL A 69 15.04 4.04 -7.45
N VAL A 70 14.47 3.38 -6.45
CA VAL A 70 14.57 3.78 -5.03
C VAL A 70 15.68 3.01 -4.27
N GLY A 71 16.54 2.30 -4.99
CA GLY A 71 17.69 1.60 -4.41
C GLY A 71 17.38 0.30 -3.69
N ILE A 72 16.21 -0.30 -3.94
CA ILE A 72 15.79 -1.57 -3.34
C ILE A 72 15.96 -2.69 -4.36
N THR A 73 16.69 -3.75 -3.96
CA THR A 73 16.86 -4.97 -4.75
C THR A 73 16.22 -6.13 -4.01
N PRO A 74 14.94 -6.41 -4.23
CA PRO A 74 14.25 -7.46 -3.50
C PRO A 74 14.74 -8.84 -3.93
N THR A 75 14.80 -9.77 -2.99
CA THR A 75 15.15 -11.16 -3.25
C THR A 75 13.91 -12.03 -3.48
N LYS A 76 12.79 -11.65 -2.87
CA LYS A 76 11.53 -12.38 -2.98
C LYS A 76 10.36 -11.43 -3.26
N LEU A 77 9.71 -11.66 -4.39
CA LEU A 77 8.48 -10.99 -4.80
C LEU A 77 7.40 -12.02 -5.05
N LEU A 78 6.21 -11.77 -4.55
CA LEU A 78 5.02 -12.56 -4.81
C LEU A 78 3.86 -11.64 -5.14
N CYS A 79 3.20 -11.85 -6.27
CA CYS A 79 2.00 -11.10 -6.61
C CYS A 79 0.77 -12.01 -6.73
N GLY A 80 -0.39 -11.42 -6.46
CA GLY A 80 -1.66 -12.10 -6.63
C GLY A 80 -2.29 -11.84 -8.00
N LYS A 81 -3.50 -12.36 -8.15
CA LYS A 81 -4.31 -12.18 -9.36
C LYS A 81 -4.70 -10.72 -9.55
N THR A 82 -4.99 -10.37 -10.80
CA THR A 82 -5.56 -9.06 -11.15
C THR A 82 -6.90 -8.84 -10.45
N ARG A 83 -7.09 -7.65 -9.90
CA ARG A 83 -8.33 -7.16 -9.30
C ARG A 83 -8.67 -5.81 -9.88
N LEU A 84 -9.95 -5.50 -9.96
CA LEU A 84 -10.44 -4.21 -10.42
C LEU A 84 -10.86 -3.34 -9.24
N VAL A 85 -10.40 -2.10 -9.25
CA VAL A 85 -10.86 -1.05 -8.32
C VAL A 85 -11.62 -0.01 -9.12
N HIS A 86 -12.91 0.14 -8.83
CA HIS A 86 -13.76 1.11 -9.49
C HIS A 86 -13.62 2.47 -8.81
N THR A 87 -13.31 3.48 -9.59
CA THR A 87 -13.26 4.87 -9.15
C THR A 87 -14.23 5.71 -9.97
N PRO A 88 -14.63 6.90 -9.51
CA PRO A 88 -15.49 7.78 -10.32
C PRO A 88 -14.88 8.17 -11.68
N ALA A 89 -13.55 8.22 -11.78
CA ALA A 89 -12.85 8.63 -12.98
C ALA A 89 -12.56 7.46 -13.95
N ARG A 90 -12.22 6.28 -13.40
CA ARG A 90 -11.81 5.12 -14.20
C ARG A 90 -11.77 3.82 -13.39
N ILE A 91 -11.65 2.72 -14.10
CA ILE A 91 -11.37 1.40 -13.48
C ILE A 91 -9.86 1.22 -13.44
N LEU A 92 -9.34 0.91 -12.25
CA LEU A 92 -7.92 0.60 -12.04
C LEU A 92 -7.72 -0.91 -12.00
N GLN A 93 -6.78 -1.41 -12.78
CA GLN A 93 -6.29 -2.79 -12.64
C GLN A 93 -5.21 -2.83 -11.59
N THR A 94 -5.37 -3.69 -10.61
CA THR A 94 -4.44 -3.82 -9.49
C THR A 94 -4.06 -5.27 -9.26
N ARG A 95 -2.89 -5.47 -8.65
CA ARG A 95 -2.48 -6.77 -8.08
C ARG A 95 -2.06 -6.58 -6.65
N SER A 96 -2.26 -7.59 -5.82
CA SER A 96 -1.60 -7.61 -4.52
C SER A 96 -0.12 -7.92 -4.71
N LEU A 97 0.72 -7.38 -3.84
CA LEU A 97 2.16 -7.56 -3.90
C LEU A 97 2.70 -7.78 -2.49
N MET A 98 3.52 -8.81 -2.35
CA MET A 98 4.31 -9.07 -1.15
C MET A 98 5.79 -9.01 -1.51
N ILE A 99 6.56 -8.34 -0.68
CA ILE A 99 8.01 -8.18 -0.82
C ILE A 99 8.65 -8.65 0.48
N ALA A 100 9.56 -9.59 0.40
CA ALA A 100 10.23 -10.17 1.56
C ALA A 100 11.75 -10.02 1.49
N ASP A 101 12.41 -10.35 2.59
CA ASP A 101 13.85 -10.24 2.79
C ASP A 101 14.38 -8.79 2.62
N LEU A 102 13.60 -7.83 3.07
CA LEU A 102 13.95 -6.41 3.05
C LEU A 102 14.82 -6.04 4.25
N LYS A 103 15.76 -5.13 4.03
CA LYS A 103 16.45 -4.45 5.12
C LYS A 103 15.50 -3.48 5.82
N THR A 104 15.80 -3.15 7.09
CA THR A 104 15.00 -2.22 7.90
C THR A 104 14.67 -0.92 7.17
N GLY A 105 15.66 -0.27 6.58
CA GLY A 105 15.47 0.98 5.84
C GLY A 105 14.62 0.82 4.58
N GLU A 106 14.75 -0.29 3.86
CA GLU A 106 13.96 -0.59 2.67
C GLU A 106 12.49 -0.83 3.02
N SER A 107 12.23 -1.59 4.09
CA SER A 107 10.89 -1.83 4.60
C SER A 107 10.19 -0.53 5.01
N LEU A 108 10.88 0.32 5.75
CA LEU A 108 10.36 1.63 6.17
C LEU A 108 10.12 2.54 4.96
N ALA A 109 11.02 2.58 3.98
CA ALA A 109 10.87 3.36 2.76
C ALA A 109 9.63 2.93 1.96
N LEU A 110 9.41 1.64 1.77
CA LEU A 110 8.22 1.12 1.10
C LEU A 110 6.93 1.44 1.86
N GLN A 111 6.94 1.33 3.18
CA GLN A 111 5.79 1.72 4.00
C GLN A 111 5.52 3.23 3.92
N GLN A 112 6.54 4.03 3.77
CA GLN A 112 6.47 5.50 3.75
C GLN A 112 6.05 6.03 2.38
N PHE A 113 6.70 5.56 1.33
CA PHE A 113 6.53 6.08 -0.03
C PHE A 113 5.59 5.24 -0.89
N GLY A 114 5.49 3.92 -0.63
CA GLY A 114 4.67 2.99 -1.39
C GLY A 114 5.19 2.76 -2.81
N LEU A 115 4.32 2.24 -3.67
CA LEU A 115 4.64 1.89 -5.05
C LEU A 115 3.43 2.10 -5.96
N GLY A 116 3.67 2.64 -7.16
CA GLY A 116 2.62 2.87 -8.13
C GLY A 116 1.72 4.06 -7.80
N GLU A 117 0.65 4.19 -8.55
CA GLU A 117 -0.30 5.29 -8.41
C GLU A 117 -1.50 4.94 -7.50
N GLY A 118 -2.41 5.90 -7.31
CA GLY A 118 -3.65 5.68 -6.56
C GLY A 118 -3.48 5.68 -5.03
N ARG A 119 -2.44 6.31 -4.51
CA ARG A 119 -2.15 6.37 -3.06
C ARG A 119 -3.31 6.91 -2.23
N LYS A 120 -3.99 7.93 -2.71
CA LYS A 120 -5.18 8.51 -2.04
C LYS A 120 -6.38 7.57 -2.02
N LEU A 121 -6.38 6.57 -2.89
CA LEU A 121 -7.42 5.53 -2.97
C LEU A 121 -7.04 4.25 -2.19
N GLY A 122 -5.91 4.28 -1.48
CA GLY A 122 -5.39 3.12 -0.75
C GLY A 122 -4.60 2.13 -1.60
N CYS A 123 -4.28 2.47 -2.86
CA CYS A 123 -3.40 1.67 -3.70
C CYS A 123 -1.93 1.95 -3.38
N GLY A 124 -1.05 0.96 -3.59
CA GLY A 124 0.39 1.09 -3.36
C GLY A 124 0.78 1.30 -1.91
N LEU A 125 -0.11 1.03 -0.98
CA LEU A 125 0.11 1.18 0.46
C LEU A 125 0.62 -0.13 1.04
N PHE A 126 1.86 -0.14 1.50
CA PHE A 126 2.47 -1.31 2.13
C PHE A 126 2.25 -1.33 3.63
N LEU A 127 1.87 -2.49 4.14
CA LEU A 127 1.74 -2.80 5.55
C LEU A 127 2.77 -3.86 5.93
N PRO A 128 3.34 -3.80 7.16
CA PRO A 128 4.21 -4.86 7.64
C PRO A 128 3.44 -6.18 7.71
N HIS A 129 4.08 -7.25 7.29
CA HIS A 129 3.54 -8.61 7.28
C HIS A 129 4.48 -9.54 8.02
N ARG A 130 3.94 -10.42 8.84
CA ARG A 130 4.74 -11.39 9.62
C ARG A 130 5.25 -12.56 8.77
N GLY A 131 5.46 -12.42 7.52
CA GLY A 131 5.88 -13.53 6.67
C GLY A 131 4.88 -14.70 6.62
N ILE A 132 5.08 -15.59 5.70
CA ILE A 132 4.46 -16.91 5.74
C ILE A 132 5.48 -17.77 6.48
N ASP A 133 5.28 -18.00 7.77
CA ASP A 133 6.03 -19.03 8.46
C ASP A 133 5.75 -20.33 7.71
N ALA A 134 6.80 -20.93 7.17
CA ALA A 134 6.70 -22.23 6.57
C ALA A 134 6.24 -23.19 7.66
N VAL A 135 5.00 -23.60 7.56
CA VAL A 135 4.45 -24.65 8.40
C VAL A 135 5.05 -25.97 7.98
#